data_4d44f7c049a28953b3f7e84e3f852325
#
_entry.id   4d44f7c049a28953b3f7e84e3f852325
#
_cell.length_a   1.000
_cell.length_b   1.000
_cell.length_c   1.000
_cell.angle_alpha   90.00
_cell.angle_beta   90.00
_cell.angle_gamma   90.00
#
_symmetry.space_group_name_H-M   'P 1'
#
loop_
_entity.id
_entity.type
_entity.pdbx_description
1 polymer ?
#
loop_
_entity_poly.entity_id
_entity_poly.type
_entity_poly.pdbx_seq_one_letter_code
_entity_poly.pdbx_strand_id
1 'polypeptide(L)'
;MEVSFIYPNQLFDKNPVLSKNRKIYILRHPYFFSDENYGHKFHKQKILLHFLSTEDYQVNLIGRGFECEIIEMENYFEFEKSISTSDVSKIHVCRLNDIELEKSLVNNISSKISINFFDSPMFYENNNEIIDYFNEAKKYQLSNFYKKLRIKYKVLIDENNKPTGGKWSFDVENRKSLPKEIYIP
;
A
#
# COMPACT_ATOMS: atom_id res chain seq x y z
N MET A 1 -19.28 9.38 14.73
CA MET A 1 -19.14 8.03 14.13
C MET A 1 -17.72 7.82 13.63
N GLU A 2 -17.18 6.57 13.61
CA GLU A 2 -15.87 6.26 13.00
C GLU A 2 -16.08 5.38 11.77
N VAL A 3 -15.22 5.54 10.75
CA VAL A 3 -15.28 4.78 9.50
C VAL A 3 -13.89 4.26 9.09
N SER A 4 -13.85 3.26 8.19
CA SER A 4 -12.61 2.74 7.62
C SER A 4 -12.58 2.97 6.12
N PHE A 5 -11.44 3.42 5.60
CA PHE A 5 -11.18 3.59 4.17
C PHE A 5 -10.20 2.56 3.67
N ILE A 6 -10.50 1.96 2.51
CA ILE A 6 -9.66 0.97 1.84
C ILE A 6 -9.54 1.36 0.37
N TYR A 7 -8.31 1.45 -0.13
CA TYR A 7 -8.03 1.78 -1.54
C TYR A 7 -7.78 0.50 -2.36
N PRO A 8 -7.88 0.54 -3.71
CA PRO A 8 -7.75 -0.64 -4.57
C PRO A 8 -6.43 -1.40 -4.47
N ASN A 9 -5.38 -0.77 -3.96
CA ASN A 9 -4.08 -1.41 -3.70
C ASN A 9 -3.92 -1.89 -2.24
N GLN A 10 -4.98 -1.88 -1.43
CA GLN A 10 -4.97 -2.22 0.00
C GLN A 10 -5.95 -3.36 0.35
N LEU A 11 -6.23 -4.25 -0.59
CA LEU A 11 -7.19 -5.35 -0.42
C LEU A 11 -6.54 -6.52 0.34
N PHE A 12 -6.10 -6.28 1.58
CA PHE A 12 -5.42 -7.27 2.41
C PHE A 12 -6.43 -8.18 3.13
N ASP A 13 -6.15 -9.48 3.18
CA ASP A 13 -6.99 -10.41 3.94
C ASP A 13 -7.07 -10.02 5.43
N LYS A 14 -5.92 -9.69 6.03
CA LYS A 14 -5.82 -9.18 7.40
C LYS A 14 -5.55 -7.68 7.39
N ASN A 15 -6.46 -6.92 6.81
CA ASN A 15 -6.30 -5.47 6.77
C ASN A 15 -6.46 -4.88 8.18
N PRO A 16 -5.49 -4.07 8.67
CA PRO A 16 -5.52 -3.54 10.03
C PRO A 16 -6.66 -2.54 10.30
N VAL A 17 -7.31 -2.02 9.25
CA VAL A 17 -8.45 -1.12 9.40
C VAL A 17 -9.78 -1.85 9.54
N LEU A 18 -9.82 -3.18 9.43
CA LEU A 18 -11.06 -3.93 9.56
C LEU A 18 -11.59 -3.91 10.99
N SER A 19 -12.87 -3.58 11.14
CA SER A 19 -13.59 -3.64 12.41
C SER A 19 -15.08 -3.81 12.14
N LYS A 20 -15.74 -4.70 12.89
CA LYS A 20 -17.20 -4.90 12.81
C LYS A 20 -18.01 -3.74 13.40
N ASN A 21 -17.35 -2.86 14.13
CA ASN A 21 -17.99 -1.70 14.77
C ASN A 21 -17.91 -0.43 13.91
N ARG A 22 -17.41 -0.53 12.68
CA ARG A 22 -17.24 0.61 11.78
C ARG A 22 -17.64 0.22 10.37
N LYS A 23 -18.33 1.13 9.71
CA LYS A 23 -18.59 0.99 8.29
C LYS A 23 -17.30 1.11 7.49
N ILE A 24 -17.12 0.24 6.53
CA ILE A 24 -15.95 0.19 5.65
C ILE A 24 -16.35 0.74 4.29
N TYR A 25 -15.59 1.69 3.79
CA TYR A 25 -15.71 2.20 2.43
C TYR A 25 -14.52 1.76 1.60
N ILE A 26 -14.77 0.99 0.53
CA ILE A 26 -13.78 0.68 -0.50
C ILE A 26 -13.87 1.79 -1.53
N LEU A 27 -12.79 2.57 -1.63
CA LEU A 27 -12.78 3.78 -2.44
C LEU A 27 -12.20 3.50 -3.83
N ARG A 28 -13.03 3.45 -4.86
CA ARG A 28 -12.57 3.47 -6.26
C ARG A 28 -12.08 4.86 -6.61
N HIS A 29 -10.98 5.25 -5.97
CA HIS A 29 -10.40 6.58 -6.15
C HIS A 29 -9.93 6.77 -7.60
N PRO A 30 -10.23 7.93 -8.25
CA PRO A 30 -9.93 8.21 -9.66
C PRO A 30 -8.47 7.96 -10.07
N TYR A 31 -7.52 8.19 -9.16
CA TYR A 31 -6.10 7.90 -9.35
C TYR A 31 -5.80 6.47 -9.88
N PHE A 32 -6.60 5.47 -9.51
CA PHE A 32 -6.40 4.07 -9.91
C PHE A 32 -7.10 3.70 -11.22
N PHE A 33 -7.90 4.60 -11.79
CA PHE A 33 -8.81 4.32 -12.91
C PHE A 33 -8.58 5.19 -14.15
N SER A 34 -7.41 5.80 -14.29
CA SER A 34 -7.05 6.64 -15.45
C SER A 34 -7.86 7.94 -15.57
N ASP A 35 -8.12 8.57 -14.45
CA ASP A 35 -8.76 9.89 -14.43
C ASP A 35 -7.84 10.98 -14.99
N GLU A 36 -8.40 11.91 -15.76
CA GLU A 36 -7.64 13.00 -16.41
C GLU A 36 -6.96 13.94 -15.42
N ASN A 37 -7.51 14.12 -14.23
CA ASN A 37 -6.95 14.96 -13.17
C ASN A 37 -5.61 14.44 -12.63
N TYR A 38 -5.35 13.14 -12.80
CA TYR A 38 -4.10 12.50 -12.34
C TYR A 38 -3.12 12.20 -13.47
N GLY A 39 -3.49 12.48 -14.73
CA GLY A 39 -2.60 12.35 -15.89
C GLY A 39 -2.14 10.92 -16.23
N HIS A 40 -2.66 9.91 -15.54
CA HIS A 40 -2.27 8.52 -15.76
C HIS A 40 -3.25 7.81 -16.70
N LYS A 41 -2.71 7.21 -17.77
CA LYS A 41 -3.48 6.33 -18.67
C LYS A 41 -3.09 4.89 -18.39
N PHE A 42 -3.98 4.12 -17.79
CA PHE A 42 -3.73 2.71 -17.52
C PHE A 42 -4.26 1.82 -18.64
N HIS A 43 -3.63 0.66 -18.78
CA HIS A 43 -4.13 -0.38 -19.67
C HIS A 43 -5.51 -0.88 -19.19
N LYS A 44 -6.41 -1.17 -20.11
CA LYS A 44 -7.79 -1.63 -19.79
C LYS A 44 -7.83 -2.82 -18.85
N GLN A 45 -6.88 -3.76 -18.96
CA GLN A 45 -6.79 -4.91 -18.05
C GLN A 45 -6.47 -4.50 -16.62
N LYS A 46 -5.65 -3.46 -16.40
CA LYS A 46 -5.38 -2.95 -15.05
C LYS A 46 -6.61 -2.32 -14.44
N ILE A 47 -7.35 -1.52 -15.21
CA ILE A 47 -8.62 -0.93 -14.78
C ILE A 47 -9.62 -2.02 -14.41
N LEU A 48 -9.81 -3.01 -15.30
CA LEU A 48 -10.69 -4.15 -15.06
C LEU A 48 -10.28 -4.94 -13.80
N LEU A 49 -8.98 -5.16 -13.61
CA LEU A 49 -8.46 -5.83 -12.40
C LEU A 49 -8.87 -5.08 -11.13
N HIS A 50 -8.73 -3.75 -11.11
CA HIS A 50 -9.13 -2.96 -9.94
C HIS A 50 -10.65 -3.02 -9.70
N PHE A 51 -11.47 -3.00 -10.75
CA PHE A 51 -12.92 -3.16 -10.61
C PHE A 51 -13.27 -4.51 -9.99
N LEU A 52 -12.84 -5.60 -10.62
CA LEU A 52 -13.19 -6.96 -10.19
C LEU A 52 -12.63 -7.29 -8.81
N SER A 53 -11.40 -6.89 -8.52
CA SER A 53 -10.78 -7.17 -7.21
C SER A 53 -11.46 -6.41 -6.06
N THR A 54 -11.94 -5.19 -6.29
CA THR A 54 -12.70 -4.45 -5.28
C THR A 54 -14.07 -5.06 -5.02
N GLU A 55 -14.76 -5.56 -6.05
CA GLU A 55 -16.04 -6.28 -5.92
C GLU A 55 -15.87 -7.59 -5.14
N ASP A 56 -14.90 -8.42 -5.55
CA ASP A 56 -14.62 -9.69 -4.88
C ASP A 56 -14.24 -9.46 -3.41
N TYR A 57 -13.45 -8.43 -3.13
CA TYR A 57 -13.08 -8.07 -1.77
C TYR A 57 -14.29 -7.62 -0.94
N GLN A 58 -15.21 -6.83 -1.51
CA GLN A 58 -16.46 -6.46 -0.85
C GLN A 58 -17.30 -7.68 -0.50
N VAL A 59 -17.50 -8.60 -1.47
CA VAL A 59 -18.25 -9.84 -1.24
C VAL A 59 -17.62 -10.65 -0.11
N ASN A 60 -16.30 -10.78 -0.10
CA ASN A 60 -15.56 -11.46 0.97
C ASN A 60 -15.79 -10.80 2.33
N LEU A 61 -15.68 -9.47 2.42
CA LEU A 61 -15.88 -8.74 3.68
C LEU A 61 -17.31 -8.89 4.20
N ILE A 62 -18.32 -8.77 3.34
CA ILE A 62 -19.72 -8.96 3.69
C ILE A 62 -19.95 -10.40 4.19
N GLY A 63 -19.39 -11.40 3.49
CA GLY A 63 -19.44 -12.81 3.91
C GLY A 63 -18.81 -13.08 5.28
N ARG A 64 -17.84 -12.26 5.69
CA ARG A 64 -17.18 -12.27 7.01
C ARG A 64 -17.93 -11.45 8.06
N GLY A 65 -19.06 -10.83 7.70
CA GLY A 65 -19.93 -10.05 8.58
C GLY A 65 -19.47 -8.62 8.84
N PHE A 66 -18.74 -8.02 7.90
CA PHE A 66 -18.42 -6.59 7.93
C PHE A 66 -19.48 -5.78 7.17
N GLU A 67 -19.79 -4.58 7.67
CA GLU A 67 -20.56 -3.60 6.91
C GLU A 67 -19.63 -2.89 5.93
N CYS A 68 -19.85 -3.10 4.64
CA CYS A 68 -18.93 -2.65 3.59
C CYS A 68 -19.67 -2.11 2.37
N GLU A 69 -19.21 -0.97 1.86
CA GLU A 69 -19.74 -0.28 0.68
C GLU A 69 -18.61 0.11 -0.26
N ILE A 70 -18.82 -0.05 -1.59
CA ILE A 70 -17.93 0.50 -2.60
C ILE A 70 -18.41 1.92 -2.96
N ILE A 71 -17.47 2.86 -2.95
CA ILE A 71 -17.69 4.20 -3.49
C ILE A 71 -17.14 4.23 -4.91
N GLU A 72 -18.02 4.38 -5.88
CA GLU A 72 -17.67 4.42 -7.29
C GLU A 72 -16.83 5.64 -7.65
N MET A 73 -16.00 5.52 -8.66
CA MET A 73 -15.08 6.56 -9.12
C MET A 73 -15.81 7.88 -9.42
N GLU A 74 -16.95 7.80 -10.08
CA GLU A 74 -17.77 8.96 -10.47
C GLU A 74 -18.30 9.72 -9.27
N ASN A 75 -18.53 9.03 -8.15
CA ASN A 75 -19.11 9.59 -6.92
C ASN A 75 -18.02 9.95 -5.88
N TYR A 76 -16.74 9.69 -6.16
CA TYR A 76 -15.68 9.81 -5.17
C TYR A 76 -15.60 11.24 -4.57
N PHE A 77 -15.57 12.27 -5.39
CA PHE A 77 -15.43 13.66 -4.92
C PHE A 77 -16.66 14.17 -4.17
N GLU A 78 -17.85 13.71 -4.54
CA GLU A 78 -19.08 14.00 -3.79
C GLU A 78 -19.06 13.29 -2.42
N PHE A 79 -18.65 12.04 -2.40
CA PHE A 79 -18.49 11.28 -1.17
C PHE A 79 -17.48 11.94 -0.22
N GLU A 80 -16.31 12.35 -0.72
CA GLU A 80 -15.28 13.04 0.07
C GLU A 80 -15.81 14.32 0.74
N LYS A 81 -16.59 15.11 0.01
CA LYS A 81 -17.28 16.30 0.55
C LYS A 81 -18.34 15.92 1.58
N SER A 82 -19.13 14.87 1.31
CA SER A 82 -20.19 14.43 2.22
C SER A 82 -19.63 13.92 3.56
N ILE A 83 -18.53 13.17 3.53
CA ILE A 83 -17.83 12.73 4.74
C ILE A 83 -17.35 13.94 5.55
N SER A 84 -16.78 14.95 4.90
CA SER A 84 -16.27 16.16 5.56
C SER A 84 -17.35 16.98 6.27
N THR A 85 -18.61 16.82 5.90
CA THR A 85 -19.77 17.52 6.48
C THR A 85 -20.64 16.63 7.36
N SER A 86 -20.34 15.35 7.45
CA SER A 86 -21.09 14.37 8.23
C SER A 86 -20.73 14.39 9.73
N ASP A 87 -21.32 13.49 10.50
CA ASP A 87 -21.01 13.24 11.92
C ASP A 87 -19.79 12.32 12.13
N VAL A 88 -19.05 12.03 11.08
CA VAL A 88 -17.80 11.25 11.17
C VAL A 88 -16.77 12.03 11.97
N SER A 89 -16.23 11.41 13.00
CA SER A 89 -15.21 12.00 13.87
C SER A 89 -13.81 11.45 13.59
N LYS A 90 -13.74 10.22 13.01
CA LYS A 90 -12.45 9.58 12.74
C LYS A 90 -12.50 8.66 11.52
N ILE A 91 -11.46 8.73 10.71
CA ILE A 91 -11.20 7.85 9.57
C ILE A 91 -10.01 6.95 9.92
N HIS A 92 -10.16 5.66 9.70
CA HIS A 92 -9.09 4.66 9.82
C HIS A 92 -8.65 4.23 8.42
N VAL A 93 -7.36 4.34 8.12
CA VAL A 93 -6.79 4.02 6.80
C VAL A 93 -5.38 3.45 6.93
N CYS A 94 -4.99 2.50 6.08
CA CYS A 94 -3.59 2.15 5.94
C CYS A 94 -2.84 3.29 5.24
N ARG A 95 -1.57 3.52 5.61
CA ARG A 95 -0.72 4.48 4.91
C ARG A 95 -0.71 4.18 3.42
N LEU A 96 -0.87 5.23 2.64
CA LEU A 96 -0.86 5.14 1.19
C LEU A 96 0.59 5.09 0.69
N ASN A 97 0.84 4.24 -0.31
CA ASN A 97 2.17 4.11 -0.89
C ASN A 97 2.56 5.32 -1.74
N ASP A 98 1.56 6.06 -2.20
CA ASP A 98 1.73 7.29 -2.95
C ASP A 98 1.57 8.49 -2.02
N ILE A 99 2.62 9.32 -1.93
CA ILE A 99 2.68 10.46 -1.02
C ILE A 99 1.70 11.57 -1.42
N GLU A 100 1.45 11.76 -2.72
CA GLU A 100 0.53 12.79 -3.18
C GLU A 100 -0.92 12.39 -2.88
N LEU A 101 -1.23 11.10 -2.98
CA LEU A 101 -2.54 10.58 -2.62
C LEU A 101 -2.78 10.70 -1.10
N GLU A 102 -1.77 10.42 -0.26
CA GLU A 102 -1.87 10.59 1.20
C GLU A 102 -2.04 12.08 1.57
N LYS A 103 -1.29 12.98 0.93
CA LYS A 103 -1.46 14.44 1.12
C LYS A 103 -2.85 14.91 0.67
N SER A 104 -3.35 14.41 -0.46
CA SER A 104 -4.69 14.74 -0.95
C SER A 104 -5.75 14.35 0.08
N LEU A 105 -5.69 13.13 0.62
CA LEU A 105 -6.60 12.69 1.68
C LEU A 105 -6.55 13.63 2.90
N VAL A 106 -5.35 13.98 3.37
CA VAL A 106 -5.20 14.87 4.54
C VAL A 106 -5.72 16.27 4.28
N ASN A 107 -5.52 16.81 3.08
CA ASN A 107 -5.89 18.18 2.74
C ASN A 107 -7.39 18.34 2.43
N ASN A 108 -8.02 17.29 1.88
CA ASN A 108 -9.41 17.38 1.43
C ASN A 108 -10.41 17.02 2.53
N ILE A 109 -9.99 16.22 3.52
CA ILE A 109 -10.85 15.89 4.67
C ILE A 109 -10.86 17.05 5.67
N SER A 110 -12.04 17.35 6.19
CA SER A 110 -12.24 18.41 7.21
C SER A 110 -11.29 18.20 8.41
N SER A 111 -10.65 19.29 8.86
CA SER A 111 -9.78 19.28 10.05
C SER A 111 -10.48 18.88 11.35
N LYS A 112 -11.80 18.80 11.35
CA LYS A 112 -12.60 18.28 12.48
C LYS A 112 -12.56 16.76 12.58
N ILE A 113 -12.17 16.07 11.50
CA ILE A 113 -12.09 14.61 11.41
C ILE A 113 -10.64 14.19 11.63
N SER A 114 -10.39 13.37 12.63
CA SER A 114 -9.04 12.81 12.82
C SER A 114 -8.80 11.65 11.86
N ILE A 115 -7.60 11.59 11.27
CA ILE A 115 -7.20 10.45 10.42
C ILE A 115 -6.22 9.59 11.21
N ASN A 116 -6.59 8.33 11.42
CA ASN A 116 -5.74 7.34 12.07
C ASN A 116 -5.08 6.45 11.02
N PHE A 117 -3.79 6.62 10.83
CA PHE A 117 -3.00 5.84 9.88
C PHE A 117 -2.46 4.57 10.53
N PHE A 118 -2.67 3.44 9.86
CA PHE A 118 -2.05 2.16 10.19
C PHE A 118 -0.89 1.88 9.24
N ASP A 119 0.14 1.20 9.73
CA ASP A 119 1.22 0.73 8.88
C ASP A 119 0.70 -0.26 7.84
N SER A 120 1.21 -0.14 6.60
CA SER A 120 0.78 -1.01 5.51
C SER A 120 1.38 -2.41 5.65
N PRO A 121 0.56 -3.49 5.59
CA PRO A 121 1.06 -4.86 5.57
C PRO A 121 1.92 -5.21 4.34
N MET A 122 2.03 -4.32 3.37
CA MET A 122 2.90 -4.52 2.19
C MET A 122 4.39 -4.42 2.52
N PHE A 123 4.75 -3.84 3.65
CA PHE A 123 6.14 -3.61 4.05
C PHE A 123 6.46 -4.31 5.35
N TYR A 124 7.67 -4.84 5.45
CA TYR A 124 8.19 -5.43 6.68
C TYR A 124 8.52 -4.40 7.76
N GLU A 125 8.96 -3.20 7.33
CA GLU A 125 9.31 -2.10 8.22
C GLU A 125 8.30 -0.96 8.09
N ASN A 126 8.02 -0.30 9.20
CA ASN A 126 7.30 0.96 9.19
C ASN A 126 8.24 2.14 8.87
N ASN A 127 7.65 3.28 8.56
CA ASN A 127 8.42 4.48 8.19
C ASN A 127 9.39 4.94 9.29
N ASN A 128 9.02 4.83 10.57
CA ASN A 128 9.87 5.26 11.67
C ASN A 128 11.12 4.37 11.78
N GLU A 129 10.97 3.05 11.70
CA GLU A 129 12.10 2.11 11.70
C GLU A 129 13.07 2.34 10.53
N ILE A 130 12.54 2.69 9.35
CA ILE A 130 13.36 3.05 8.18
C ILE A 130 14.11 4.36 8.44
N ILE A 131 13.43 5.40 8.92
CA ILE A 131 14.01 6.70 9.23
C ILE A 131 15.10 6.55 10.30
N ASP A 132 14.81 5.83 11.39
CA ASP A 132 15.76 5.61 12.49
C ASP A 132 17.00 4.89 11.98
N TYR A 133 16.84 3.86 11.18
CA TYR A 133 17.98 3.17 10.57
C TYR A 133 18.87 4.10 9.75
N PHE A 134 18.28 4.93 8.89
CA PHE A 134 19.06 5.80 8.01
C PHE A 134 19.64 7.03 8.75
N ASN A 135 19.02 7.48 9.83
CA ASN A 135 19.57 8.52 10.69
C ASN A 135 20.84 8.05 11.43
N GLU A 136 20.89 6.77 11.83
CA GLU A 136 22.06 6.16 12.47
C GLU A 136 23.13 5.72 11.47
N ALA A 137 22.79 5.52 10.21
CA ALA A 137 23.69 4.97 9.21
C ALA A 137 24.74 5.99 8.76
N LYS A 138 26.01 5.62 8.84
CA LYS A 138 27.11 6.44 8.30
C LYS A 138 27.07 6.64 6.78
N LYS A 139 26.40 5.74 6.07
CA LYS A 139 26.23 5.77 4.60
C LYS A 139 24.85 5.24 4.22
N TYR A 140 24.18 5.94 3.33
CA TYR A 140 22.91 5.51 2.73
C TYR A 140 23.15 4.38 1.71
N GLN A 141 23.31 3.16 2.19
CA GLN A 141 23.52 1.97 1.34
C GLN A 141 22.39 0.97 1.54
N LEU A 142 21.58 0.81 0.50
CA LEU A 142 20.45 -0.11 0.49
C LEU A 142 20.88 -1.57 0.75
N SER A 143 22.08 -1.97 0.29
CA SER A 143 22.63 -3.31 0.53
C SER A 143 22.85 -3.61 2.03
N ASN A 144 23.22 -2.62 2.83
CA ASN A 144 23.39 -2.80 4.27
C ASN A 144 22.04 -2.89 4.99
N PHE A 145 21.08 -2.07 4.59
CA PHE A 145 19.69 -2.16 5.05
C PHE A 145 19.09 -3.54 4.74
N TYR A 146 19.22 -4.00 3.49
CA TYR A 146 18.78 -5.33 3.08
C TYR A 146 19.38 -6.46 3.94
N LYS A 147 20.68 -6.43 4.23
CA LYS A 147 21.32 -7.40 5.12
C LYS A 147 20.72 -7.37 6.53
N LYS A 148 20.53 -6.16 7.09
CA LYS A 148 19.89 -5.98 8.41
C LYS A 148 18.50 -6.60 8.43
N LEU A 149 17.67 -6.36 7.41
CA LEU A 149 16.34 -6.91 7.33
C LEU A 149 16.34 -8.43 7.22
N ARG A 150 17.22 -9.01 6.40
CA ARG A 150 17.35 -10.47 6.29
C ARG A 150 17.68 -11.11 7.63
N ILE A 151 18.57 -10.51 8.40
CA ILE A 151 18.94 -11.00 9.75
C ILE A 151 17.76 -10.84 10.71
N LYS A 152 17.12 -9.66 10.73
CA LYS A 152 15.97 -9.37 11.59
C LYS A 152 14.83 -10.36 11.38
N TYR A 153 14.49 -10.64 10.12
CA TYR A 153 13.36 -11.50 9.74
C TYR A 153 13.75 -12.96 9.46
N LYS A 154 15.01 -13.31 9.67
CA LYS A 154 15.54 -14.67 9.44
C LYS A 154 15.26 -15.20 8.02
N VAL A 155 15.38 -14.33 7.01
CA VAL A 155 15.13 -14.68 5.61
C VAL A 155 16.42 -15.13 4.93
N LEU A 156 16.48 -16.40 4.48
CA LEU A 156 17.62 -17.00 3.81
C LEU A 156 18.95 -16.79 4.56
N ILE A 157 18.94 -17.01 5.86
CA ILE A 157 20.14 -17.01 6.71
C ILE A 157 20.19 -18.31 7.53
N ASP A 158 21.39 -18.71 7.90
CA ASP A 158 21.65 -19.83 8.79
C ASP A 158 21.59 -19.44 10.28
N GLU A 159 21.82 -20.42 11.16
CA GLU A 159 21.82 -20.23 12.61
C GLU A 159 22.89 -19.25 13.10
N ASN A 160 23.95 -19.04 12.31
CA ASN A 160 25.05 -18.11 12.60
C ASN A 160 24.84 -16.71 11.97
N ASN A 161 23.63 -16.40 11.53
CA ASN A 161 23.27 -15.17 10.80
C ASN A 161 24.09 -14.96 9.51
N LYS A 162 24.55 -16.03 8.87
CA LYS A 162 25.22 -15.98 7.57
C LYS A 162 24.22 -16.29 6.44
N PRO A 163 24.44 -15.73 5.25
CA PRO A 163 23.50 -15.93 4.14
C PRO A 163 23.55 -17.39 3.66
N THR A 164 22.39 -18.02 3.52
CA THR A 164 22.25 -19.30 2.84
C THR A 164 22.80 -19.18 1.42
N GLY A 165 23.67 -20.12 1.02
CA GLY A 165 24.39 -20.06 -0.26
C GLY A 165 25.67 -19.22 -0.24
N GLY A 166 26.12 -18.76 0.94
CA GLY A 166 27.44 -18.15 1.16
C GLY A 166 27.60 -16.69 0.69
N LYS A 167 26.56 -16.11 0.05
CA LYS A 167 26.61 -14.74 -0.48
C LYS A 167 25.38 -13.95 -0.09
N TRP A 168 25.55 -12.65 0.20
CA TRP A 168 24.44 -11.74 0.51
C TRP A 168 23.66 -11.32 -0.74
N SER A 169 24.30 -11.29 -1.90
CA SER A 169 23.68 -10.94 -3.17
C SER A 169 24.29 -11.79 -4.29
N PHE A 170 23.46 -12.23 -5.21
CA PHE A 170 23.83 -12.91 -6.46
C PHE A 170 23.72 -11.99 -7.67
N ASP A 171 23.54 -10.70 -7.46
CA ASP A 171 23.27 -9.70 -8.49
C ASP A 171 24.51 -9.27 -9.30
N VAL A 172 25.68 -9.77 -8.91
CA VAL A 172 26.95 -9.41 -9.59
C VAL A 172 26.95 -9.79 -11.07
N GLU A 173 26.15 -10.79 -11.43
CA GLU A 173 26.07 -11.30 -12.80
C GLU A 173 25.05 -10.57 -13.67
N ASN A 174 24.07 -9.89 -13.08
CA ASN A 174 23.01 -9.19 -13.79
C ASN A 174 23.50 -7.99 -14.63
N ARG A 175 24.73 -7.54 -14.40
CA ARG A 175 25.33 -6.39 -15.11
C ARG A 175 26.44 -6.81 -16.07
N LYS A 176 26.63 -8.09 -16.29
CA LYS A 176 27.57 -8.58 -17.31
C LYS A 176 27.00 -8.32 -18.69
N SER A 177 27.84 -7.85 -19.62
CA SER A 177 27.47 -7.79 -21.04
C SER A 177 27.12 -9.17 -21.55
N LEU A 178 26.20 -9.24 -22.51
CA LEU A 178 25.87 -10.50 -23.20
C LEU A 178 27.15 -11.12 -23.80
N PRO A 179 27.40 -12.42 -23.62
CA PRO A 179 28.48 -13.10 -24.30
C PRO A 179 28.36 -12.89 -25.81
N LYS A 180 29.51 -12.66 -26.48
CA LYS A 180 29.58 -12.41 -27.94
C LYS A 180 29.02 -13.57 -28.79
N GLU A 181 28.93 -14.74 -28.21
CA GLU A 181 28.53 -15.99 -28.89
C GLU A 181 27.00 -16.25 -28.81
N ILE A 182 26.21 -15.39 -28.12
CA ILE A 182 24.77 -15.57 -28.08
C ILE A 182 24.16 -15.00 -29.36
N TYR A 183 23.53 -15.86 -30.12
CA TYR A 183 22.68 -15.47 -31.25
C TYR A 183 21.42 -14.77 -30.70
N ILE A 184 21.22 -13.52 -31.12
CA ILE A 184 20.02 -12.75 -30.87
C ILE A 184 19.10 -12.94 -32.08
N PRO A 185 17.94 -13.59 -31.96
CA PRO A 185 17.04 -13.83 -33.09
C PRO A 185 16.45 -12.54 -33.64
#